data_3a48547d34ba619bd4ae267f476cc4ad
#
_entry.id   3a48547d34ba619bd4ae267f476cc4ad
#
_cell.length_a   1.000
_cell.length_b   1.000
_cell.length_c   1.000
_cell.angle_alpha   90.00
_cell.angle_beta   90.00
_cell.angle_gamma   90.00
#
_symmetry.space_group_name_H-M   'P 1'
#
loop_
_entity.id
_entity.type
_entity.pdbx_description
1 polymer ?
#
loop_
_entity_poly.entity_id
_entity_poly.type
_entity_poly.pdbx_seq_one_letter_code
_entity_poly.pdbx_strand_id
1 'polypeptide(L)' 'MREKEVTRDNDFSIKRCISVLNSIEVTKEEKAKAYGVFKNPDNREIFLSACDEDPESALIWLRNEIIS' A
#
# COMPACT_ATOMS: atom_id res chain seq x y z
N MET A 1 -1.67 -3.37 -23.69
CA MET A 1 -1.82 -3.31 -23.26
C MET A 1 -1.75 -3.47 -22.80
N ARG A 2 -1.85 -3.54 -22.57
CA ARG A 2 -2.07 -3.59 -22.02
C ARG A 2 -2.22 -3.87 -21.32
N GLU A 3 -2.25 -3.99 -21.21
CA GLU A 3 -2.69 -4.15 -20.53
C GLU A 3 -3.32 -4.27 -19.98
N LYS A 4 -3.88 -4.36 -19.94
CA LYS A 4 -4.75 -4.22 -19.47
C LYS A 4 -5.42 -4.88 -18.96
N GLU A 5 -5.82 -5.48 -18.97
CA GLU A 5 -6.35 -6.09 -18.55
C GLU A 5 -6.62 -6.62 -17.62
N VAL A 6 -6.94 -7.20 -17.52
CA VAL A 6 -6.99 -7.67 -16.39
C VAL A 6 -6.94 -6.92 -15.25
N THR A 7 -7.26 -6.07 -15.22
CA THR A 7 -6.93 -5.21 -14.43
C THR A 7 -7.72 -4.75 -13.35
N ARG A 8 -8.92 -5.18 -13.10
CA ARG A 8 -9.70 -4.69 -12.04
C ARG A 8 -9.17 -4.97 -10.72
N ASP A 9 -8.53 -6.09 -10.53
CA ASP A 9 -7.88 -6.42 -9.29
C ASP A 9 -6.76 -5.49 -8.98
N ASN A 10 -6.26 -4.78 -9.97
CA ASN A 10 -5.13 -3.92 -9.79
C ASN A 10 -5.43 -2.67 -8.99
N ASP A 11 -6.69 -2.33 -8.81
CA ASP A 11 -7.04 -1.15 -8.02
C ASP A 11 -6.56 -1.28 -6.59
N PHE A 12 -6.62 -2.49 -6.04
CA PHE A 12 -6.17 -2.72 -4.67
C PHE A 12 -5.19 -3.88 -4.61
N SER A 13 -4.35 -4.01 -5.62
CA SER A 13 -3.39 -5.10 -5.65
C SER A 13 -2.20 -4.77 -4.76
N ILE A 14 -1.52 -5.82 -4.33
CA ILE A 14 -0.32 -5.65 -3.54
C ILE A 14 0.77 -4.95 -4.35
N LYS A 15 0.80 -5.17 -5.65
CA LYS A 15 1.75 -4.50 -6.52
C LYS A 15 1.56 -3.00 -6.48
N ARG A 16 0.31 -2.56 -6.49
CA ARG A 16 0.01 -1.14 -6.44
C ARG A 16 0.45 -0.56 -5.09
N CYS A 17 0.19 -1.29 -4.01
CA CYS A 17 0.63 -0.87 -2.69
C CYS A 17 2.14 -0.73 -2.62
N ILE A 18 2.86 -1.69 -3.18
CA ILE A 18 4.31 -1.65 -3.19
C ILE A 18 4.81 -0.47 -4.02
N SER A 19 4.17 -0.21 -5.15
CA SER A 19 4.52 0.91 -6.00
C SER A 19 4.39 2.24 -5.26
N VAL A 20 3.28 2.41 -4.57
CA VAL A 20 3.05 3.62 -3.77
C VAL A 20 4.07 3.69 -2.64
N LEU A 21 4.31 2.56 -2.00
CA LEU A 21 5.27 2.49 -0.90
C LEU A 21 6.66 2.95 -1.34
N ASN A 22 7.05 2.59 -2.55
CA ASN A 22 8.34 2.99 -3.09
C ASN A 22 8.43 4.48 -3.35
N SER A 23 7.30 5.15 -3.48
CA SER A 23 7.29 6.58 -3.74
C SER A 23 7.26 7.42 -2.47
N ILE A 24 7.14 6.77 -1.29
CA ILE A 24 7.18 7.48 -0.02
C ILE A 24 8.41 7.03 0.75
N GLU A 25 8.79 7.84 1.72
CA GLU A 25 10.04 7.60 2.43
C GLU A 25 9.83 6.65 3.59
N VAL A 26 10.16 5.39 3.35
CA VAL A 26 10.14 4.38 4.41
C VAL A 26 11.47 3.64 4.37
N THR A 27 11.88 3.12 5.52
CA THR A 27 13.10 2.32 5.58
C THR A 27 12.85 0.94 4.99
N LYS A 28 13.94 0.23 4.74
CA LYS A 28 13.83 -1.14 4.24
C LYS A 28 13.07 -2.03 5.22
N GLU A 29 13.31 -1.82 6.50
CA GLU A 29 12.61 -2.59 7.52
C GLU A 29 11.13 -2.30 7.52
N GLU A 30 10.78 -1.02 7.43
CA GLU A 30 9.38 -0.63 7.36
C GLU A 30 8.72 -1.21 6.12
N LYS A 31 9.45 -1.18 5.00
CA LYS A 31 8.93 -1.73 3.76
C LYS A 31 8.65 -3.22 3.89
N ALA A 32 9.59 -3.95 4.45
CA ALA A 32 9.42 -5.39 4.61
C ALA A 32 8.23 -5.71 5.51
N LYS A 33 8.07 -4.95 6.58
CA LYS A 33 6.94 -5.15 7.48
C LYS A 33 5.63 -4.79 6.81
N ALA A 34 5.66 -3.77 5.96
CA ALA A 34 4.47 -3.35 5.22
C ALA A 34 3.98 -4.45 4.29
N TYR A 35 4.90 -5.25 3.75
CA TYR A 35 4.48 -6.38 2.92
C TYR A 35 3.55 -7.31 3.68
N GLY A 36 3.83 -7.52 4.97
CA GLY A 36 2.96 -8.33 5.81
C GLY A 36 1.61 -7.67 6.05
N VAL A 37 1.60 -6.36 6.22
CA VAL A 37 0.37 -5.60 6.38
C VAL A 37 -0.51 -5.75 5.13
N PHE A 38 0.11 -5.72 3.97
CA PHE A 38 -0.62 -5.76 2.70
C PHE A 38 -1.06 -7.15 2.30
N LYS A 39 -0.75 -8.17 3.07
CA LYS A 39 -1.32 -9.49 2.82
C LYS A 39 -2.82 -9.48 3.02
N ASN A 40 -3.31 -8.62 3.87
CA ASN A 40 -4.74 -8.48 4.12
C ASN A 40 -5.33 -7.53 3.08
N PRO A 41 -6.29 -7.99 2.27
CA PRO A 41 -6.87 -7.12 1.24
C PRO A 41 -7.56 -5.88 1.80
N ASP A 42 -8.12 -5.98 3.02
CA ASP A 42 -8.73 -4.81 3.64
C ASP A 42 -7.69 -3.73 3.90
N ASN A 43 -6.50 -4.15 4.33
CA ASN A 43 -5.43 -3.20 4.59
C ASN A 43 -4.96 -2.52 3.31
N ARG A 44 -4.93 -3.25 2.21
CA ARG A 44 -4.57 -2.68 0.92
C ARG A 44 -5.56 -1.60 0.52
N GLU A 45 -6.84 -1.90 0.70
CA GLU A 45 -7.87 -0.94 0.34
C GLU A 45 -7.77 0.32 1.21
N ILE A 46 -7.59 0.14 2.51
CA ILE A 46 -7.46 1.28 3.43
C ILE A 46 -6.27 2.14 3.04
N PHE A 47 -5.13 1.50 2.79
CA PHE A 47 -3.91 2.24 2.48
C PHE A 47 -4.06 3.04 1.19
N LEU A 48 -4.56 2.39 0.14
CA LEU A 48 -4.68 3.05 -1.15
C LEU A 48 -5.73 4.15 -1.13
N SER A 49 -6.84 3.92 -0.45
CA SER A 49 -7.87 4.95 -0.32
C SER A 49 -7.35 6.14 0.46
N ALA A 50 -6.59 5.89 1.52
CA ALA A 50 -6.01 6.97 2.31
C ALA A 50 -4.98 7.74 1.50
N CYS A 51 -4.20 7.05 0.67
CA CYS A 51 -3.22 7.70 -0.18
C CYS A 51 -3.87 8.66 -1.17
N ASP A 52 -5.06 8.31 -1.64
CA ASP A 52 -5.78 9.18 -2.57
C ASP A 52 -6.25 10.46 -1.88
N GLU A 53 -6.60 10.35 -0.61
CA GLU A 53 -7.10 11.51 0.12
C GLU A 53 -5.99 12.31 0.77
N ASP A 54 -5.09 11.60 1.45
CA ASP A 54 -4.04 12.24 2.22
C ASP A 54 -2.89 11.25 2.42
N PRO A 55 -1.86 11.33 1.56
CA PRO A 55 -0.74 10.40 1.65
C PRO A 55 -0.06 10.39 3.01
N GLU A 56 -0.07 11.53 3.68
CA GLU A 56 0.55 11.62 4.99
C GLU A 56 -0.19 10.77 6.02
N SER A 57 -1.52 10.84 5.99
CA SER A 57 -2.34 10.01 6.86
C SER A 57 -2.13 8.52 6.58
N ALA A 58 -2.01 8.19 5.30
CA ALA A 58 -1.77 6.81 4.91
C ALA A 58 -0.46 6.31 5.50
N LEU A 59 0.57 7.14 5.48
CA LEU A 59 1.87 6.76 6.03
C LEU A 59 1.80 6.58 7.54
N ILE A 60 1.10 7.48 8.21
CA ILE A 60 0.93 7.37 9.66
C ILE A 60 0.19 6.08 10.00
N TRP A 61 -0.89 5.80 9.27
CA TRP A 61 -1.65 4.58 9.47
C TRP A 61 -0.76 3.34 9.27
N LEU A 62 0.02 3.34 8.21
CA LEU A 62 0.88 2.21 7.90
C LEU A 62 1.91 1.99 8.99
N ARG A 63 2.51 3.05 9.48
CA ARG A 63 3.51 2.92 10.55
C ARG A 63 2.89 2.35 11.81
N ASN A 64 1.67 2.74 12.12
CA ASN A 64 0.97 2.17 13.27
C ASN A 64 0.73 0.69 13.11
N GLU A 65 0.39 0.25 11.89
CA GLU A 65 0.20 -1.18 11.63
C GLU A 65 1.50 -1.95 11.77
N ILE A 66 2.58 -1.36 11.31
CA ILE A 66 3.89 -2.00 11.38
C ILE A 66 4.34 -2.15 12.83
N ILE A 67 4.11 -1.14 13.64
CA ILE A 67 4.54 -1.15 15.03
C ILE A 67 3.70 -2.12 15.86
N SER A 68 2.42 -2.22 15.55
CA SER A 68 1.58 -3.18 16.28
C SER A 68 1.85 -4.57 15.84
#